data_0e9ac708abb33e3a8e8f57b71d961827
#
_entry.id   0e9ac708abb33e3a8e8f57b71d961827
#
_cell.length_a   1.000
_cell.length_b   1.000
_cell.length_c   1.000
_cell.angle_alpha   90.00
_cell.angle_beta   90.00
_cell.angle_gamma   90.00
#
_symmetry.space_group_name_H-M   'P 1'
#
loop_
_entity.id
_entity.type
_entity.pdbx_description
1 polymer ?
#
loop_
_entity_poly.entity_id
_entity_poly.type
_entity_poly.pdbx_seq_one_letter_code
_entity_poly.pdbx_strand_id
1 'polypeptide(L)'
;MTEIEIGRGKRGRRAYAFDDIAVVPSRRTRDPKEVSIAWQIDAYRFELPFLAAPMDSVVSPQTAIRIGELGGLGVLNLEGLWTRYEDPQPLLDEIAELPEEAATRRLQEIYGAPIKEELIGRRIKEVRDSGVVTAAALSPQRTAQFSKAVVEAGVDLFVIRGTTVSAEHVSGAAEPLNLKQFIYELDVPVIVGGCATYTAALHLMRTGAAGVLVGFGGGAAHTTRNVLGIQVPMATAVADVAAARRDYMDESGGRYVHVIADGGVGWSGDLPKAIACGADAVMIGSPLARATDAPGRGRHWGMEAAHEDVPRGKLVDLGIVGTTEEVLSGPSHTPDGSMNFFGALRRAMATTGYSELKEFQRVEVTIADSQHKR
;
A
#
# COMPACT_ATOMS: atom_id res chain seq x y z
N MET A 1 -26.86 -0.91 -2.61
CA MET A 1 -26.51 0.53 -2.66
C MET A 1 -27.40 1.22 -3.67
N THR A 2 -27.92 2.42 -3.34
CA THR A 2 -28.81 3.16 -4.22
C THR A 2 -27.99 3.71 -5.40
N GLU A 3 -28.37 3.31 -6.61
CA GLU A 3 -27.85 3.92 -7.83
C GLU A 3 -28.46 5.31 -8.03
N ILE A 4 -27.63 6.25 -8.45
CA ILE A 4 -28.02 7.63 -8.72
C ILE A 4 -27.96 7.84 -10.24
N GLU A 5 -28.99 8.44 -10.79
CA GLU A 5 -29.01 8.78 -12.21
C GLU A 5 -28.12 10.00 -12.47
N ILE A 6 -27.10 9.80 -13.33
CA ILE A 6 -26.17 10.87 -13.76
C ILE A 6 -26.76 11.63 -14.93
N GLY A 7 -27.52 10.95 -15.77
CA GLY A 7 -28.15 11.45 -16.94
C GLY A 7 -29.00 10.35 -17.58
N ARG A 8 -29.85 10.68 -18.57
CA ARG A 8 -30.80 9.74 -19.18
C ARG A 8 -30.13 8.43 -19.59
N GLY A 9 -30.48 7.34 -18.91
CA GLY A 9 -29.96 5.99 -19.17
C GLY A 9 -28.55 5.71 -18.65
N LYS A 10 -27.93 6.64 -17.91
CA LYS A 10 -26.63 6.41 -17.25
C LYS A 10 -26.76 6.57 -15.75
N ARG A 11 -26.39 5.52 -15.02
CA ARG A 11 -26.41 5.49 -13.56
C ARG A 11 -25.02 5.28 -12.99
N GLY A 12 -24.79 5.76 -11.78
CA GLY A 12 -23.60 5.54 -10.99
C GLY A 12 -23.97 5.36 -9.53
N ARG A 13 -23.07 4.79 -8.75
CA ARG A 13 -23.25 4.72 -7.29
C ARG A 13 -22.44 5.81 -6.61
N ARG A 14 -22.94 6.32 -5.48
CA ARG A 14 -22.18 7.22 -4.63
C ARG A 14 -21.07 6.43 -3.92
N ALA A 15 -19.87 6.97 -3.92
CA ALA A 15 -18.70 6.38 -3.26
C ALA A 15 -18.05 7.41 -2.33
N TYR A 16 -17.39 6.93 -1.28
CA TYR A 16 -16.87 7.75 -0.19
C TYR A 16 -15.37 7.53 -0.03
N ALA A 17 -14.63 8.62 0.16
CA ALA A 17 -13.24 8.64 0.59
C ALA A 17 -13.16 8.55 2.13
N PHE A 18 -11.96 8.42 2.69
CA PHE A 18 -11.79 8.47 4.15
C PHE A 18 -12.18 9.82 4.73
N ASP A 19 -12.01 10.91 3.97
CA ASP A 19 -12.44 12.27 4.39
C ASP A 19 -13.96 12.43 4.51
N ASP A 20 -14.73 11.53 3.90
CA ASP A 20 -16.18 11.58 3.92
C ASP A 20 -16.79 10.84 5.13
N ILE A 21 -15.97 10.13 5.91
CA ILE A 21 -16.43 9.31 7.03
C ILE A 21 -15.68 9.64 8.32
N ALA A 22 -16.31 9.34 9.44
CA ALA A 22 -15.70 9.39 10.76
C ALA A 22 -16.11 8.20 11.60
N VAL A 23 -15.23 7.77 12.52
CA VAL A 23 -15.49 6.71 13.49
C VAL A 23 -16.31 7.29 14.65
N VAL A 24 -17.34 6.58 15.08
CA VAL A 24 -18.25 7.02 16.14
C VAL A 24 -17.71 6.62 17.52
N PRO A 25 -17.58 7.56 18.47
CA PRO A 25 -17.21 7.24 19.85
C PRO A 25 -18.25 6.31 20.50
N SER A 26 -17.78 5.39 21.36
CA SER A 26 -18.65 4.50 22.11
C SER A 26 -18.83 5.01 23.55
N ARG A 27 -19.90 4.54 24.22
CA ARG A 27 -20.07 4.76 25.66
C ARG A 27 -19.01 4.07 26.52
N ARG A 28 -18.36 3.02 26.01
CA ARG A 28 -17.25 2.31 26.66
C ARG A 28 -15.94 2.82 26.11
N THR A 29 -14.98 3.07 26.97
CA THR A 29 -13.59 3.39 26.61
C THR A 29 -12.64 2.40 27.28
N ARG A 30 -11.39 2.38 26.81
CA ARG A 30 -10.31 1.57 27.37
C ARG A 30 -9.05 2.40 27.57
N ASP A 31 -8.10 1.87 28.33
CA ASP A 31 -6.74 2.40 28.32
C ASP A 31 -6.05 2.04 26.98
N PRO A 32 -5.44 3.00 26.27
CA PRO A 32 -4.70 2.71 25.04
C PRO A 32 -3.59 1.66 25.20
N LYS A 33 -3.05 1.49 26.40
CA LYS A 33 -2.03 0.46 26.70
C LYS A 33 -2.59 -0.96 26.65
N GLU A 34 -3.90 -1.13 26.77
CA GLU A 34 -4.60 -2.43 26.70
C GLU A 34 -5.02 -2.80 25.28
N VAL A 35 -4.71 -1.94 24.28
CA VAL A 35 -5.11 -2.14 22.89
C VAL A 35 -3.99 -2.80 22.11
N SER A 36 -4.28 -3.97 21.53
CA SER A 36 -3.42 -4.64 20.56
C SER A 36 -3.77 -4.21 19.15
N ILE A 37 -2.76 -3.76 18.41
CA ILE A 37 -2.88 -3.46 16.98
C ILE A 37 -2.06 -4.44 16.13
N ALA A 38 -1.54 -5.50 16.74
CA ALA A 38 -0.75 -6.50 16.04
C ALA A 38 -1.57 -7.15 14.91
N TRP A 39 -0.88 -7.46 13.83
CA TRP A 39 -1.42 -8.07 12.64
C TRP A 39 -0.59 -9.29 12.25
N GLN A 40 -1.24 -10.31 11.69
CA GLN A 40 -0.57 -11.50 11.19
C GLN A 40 -1.07 -11.83 9.79
N ILE A 41 -0.14 -12.12 8.88
CA ILE A 41 -0.42 -12.68 7.57
C ILE A 41 0.41 -13.96 7.39
N ASP A 42 -0.26 -15.07 7.07
CA ASP A 42 0.38 -16.38 7.05
C ASP A 42 1.13 -16.67 8.36
N ALA A 43 2.37 -17.08 8.31
CA ALA A 43 3.22 -17.34 9.46
C ALA A 43 3.84 -16.07 10.09
N TYR A 44 3.71 -14.91 9.45
CA TYR A 44 4.41 -13.68 9.83
C TYR A 44 3.53 -12.76 10.68
N ARG A 45 4.04 -12.39 11.85
CA ARG A 45 3.40 -11.48 12.80
C ARG A 45 4.11 -10.12 12.82
N PHE A 46 3.33 -9.06 12.80
CA PHE A 46 3.79 -7.67 12.86
C PHE A 46 3.13 -6.95 14.03
N GLU A 47 3.90 -6.13 14.76
CA GLU A 47 3.36 -5.31 15.85
C GLU A 47 2.59 -4.10 15.35
N LEU A 48 2.87 -3.67 14.13
CA LEU A 48 2.19 -2.57 13.44
C LEU A 48 1.52 -3.09 12.15
N PRO A 49 0.21 -2.83 11.94
CA PRO A 49 -0.54 -3.37 10.82
C PRO A 49 -0.31 -2.55 9.53
N PHE A 50 0.94 -2.56 9.04
CA PHE A 50 1.24 -1.83 7.80
C PHE A 50 2.38 -2.42 6.99
N LEU A 51 2.35 -2.06 5.71
CA LEU A 51 3.43 -2.25 4.75
C LEU A 51 3.90 -0.86 4.28
N ALA A 52 5.20 -0.65 4.20
CA ALA A 52 5.74 0.51 3.48
C ALA A 52 5.66 0.26 1.97
N ALA A 53 5.11 1.24 1.25
CA ALA A 53 4.88 1.12 -0.18
C ALA A 53 6.21 0.93 -0.95
N PRO A 54 6.25 0.01 -1.95
CA PRO A 54 7.43 -0.24 -2.77
C PRO A 54 7.71 0.93 -3.73
N MET A 55 8.20 2.02 -3.17
CA MET A 55 8.53 3.25 -3.88
C MET A 55 9.94 3.69 -3.46
N ASP A 56 10.78 4.06 -4.43
CA ASP A 56 12.19 4.35 -4.17
C ASP A 56 12.41 5.59 -3.28
N SER A 57 11.41 6.46 -3.19
CA SER A 57 11.38 7.58 -2.23
C SER A 57 11.08 7.16 -0.79
N VAL A 58 10.62 5.93 -0.57
CA VAL A 58 10.14 5.42 0.72
C VAL A 58 11.01 4.28 1.23
N VAL A 59 11.27 3.27 0.37
CA VAL A 59 11.93 2.03 0.78
C VAL A 59 13.25 1.85 0.04
N SER A 60 14.33 1.82 0.82
CA SER A 60 15.64 1.27 0.48
C SER A 60 15.83 -0.04 1.25
N PRO A 61 16.87 -0.84 0.98
CA PRO A 61 17.21 -1.97 1.86
C PRO A 61 17.36 -1.54 3.33
N GLN A 62 18.00 -0.42 3.60
CA GLN A 62 18.22 0.10 4.96
C GLN A 62 16.91 0.52 5.65
N THR A 63 16.03 1.23 4.92
CA THR A 63 14.73 1.62 5.49
C THR A 63 13.78 0.43 5.61
N ALA A 64 13.87 -0.59 4.74
CA ALA A 64 13.14 -1.85 4.91
C ALA A 64 13.53 -2.56 6.22
N ILE A 65 14.83 -2.63 6.52
CA ILE A 65 15.35 -3.17 7.78
C ILE A 65 14.81 -2.36 8.96
N ARG A 66 14.95 -1.03 8.92
CA ARG A 66 14.47 -0.15 9.99
C ARG A 66 12.96 -0.30 10.25
N ILE A 67 12.16 -0.38 9.20
CA ILE A 67 10.71 -0.60 9.30
C ILE A 67 10.40 -1.96 9.94
N GLY A 68 11.15 -3.02 9.58
CA GLY A 68 11.03 -4.34 10.19
C GLY A 68 11.35 -4.32 11.70
N GLU A 69 12.44 -3.65 12.10
CA GLU A 69 12.80 -3.46 13.50
C GLU A 69 11.73 -2.70 14.29
N LEU A 70 11.03 -1.76 13.66
CA LEU A 70 9.91 -1.02 14.24
C LEU A 70 8.59 -1.80 14.28
N GLY A 71 8.58 -3.04 13.77
CA GLY A 71 7.42 -3.93 13.81
C GLY A 71 6.47 -3.83 12.63
N GLY A 72 6.87 -3.21 11.53
CA GLY A 72 6.15 -3.16 10.25
C GLY A 72 6.79 -4.02 9.17
N LEU A 73 6.38 -3.85 7.91
CA LEU A 73 6.92 -4.57 6.76
C LEU A 73 7.40 -3.59 5.68
N GLY A 74 8.70 -3.54 5.42
CA GLY A 74 9.27 -2.82 4.28
C GLY A 74 9.16 -3.65 3.00
N VAL A 75 8.56 -3.10 1.94
CA VAL A 75 8.45 -3.80 0.65
C VAL A 75 9.42 -3.19 -0.35
N LEU A 76 10.43 -3.98 -0.79
CA LEU A 76 11.39 -3.54 -1.79
C LEU A 76 10.74 -3.40 -3.17
N ASN A 77 11.07 -2.32 -3.89
CA ASN A 77 10.72 -2.16 -5.30
C ASN A 77 11.80 -2.80 -6.17
N LEU A 78 11.52 -3.98 -6.75
CA LEU A 78 12.50 -4.69 -7.59
C LEU A 78 12.57 -4.18 -9.04
N GLU A 79 11.80 -3.16 -9.37
CA GLU A 79 11.86 -2.46 -10.67
C GLU A 79 12.39 -1.02 -10.52
N GLY A 80 12.82 -0.67 -9.30
CA GLY A 80 13.27 0.66 -8.93
C GLY A 80 14.76 0.91 -9.11
N LEU A 81 15.24 1.97 -8.49
CA LEU A 81 16.63 2.41 -8.54
C LEU A 81 17.59 1.37 -7.95
N TRP A 82 17.17 0.70 -6.88
CA TRP A 82 17.98 -0.26 -6.12
C TRP A 82 18.37 -1.50 -6.92
N THR A 83 17.64 -1.82 -7.99
CA THR A 83 17.89 -2.96 -8.86
C THR A 83 18.42 -2.57 -10.25
N ARG A 84 18.54 -1.26 -10.52
CA ARG A 84 19.09 -0.72 -11.77
C ARG A 84 20.53 -0.24 -11.61
N TYR A 85 20.83 0.30 -10.43
CA TYR A 85 22.11 0.94 -10.14
C TYR A 85 22.79 0.29 -8.94
N GLU A 86 24.11 0.10 -9.04
CA GLU A 86 24.94 -0.41 -7.93
C GLU A 86 24.89 0.55 -6.75
N ASP A 87 25.05 1.83 -7.02
CA ASP A 87 24.93 2.92 -6.06
C ASP A 87 23.89 3.93 -6.59
N PRO A 88 22.66 3.90 -6.06
CA PRO A 88 21.61 4.84 -6.44
C PRO A 88 21.70 6.18 -5.71
N GLN A 89 22.58 6.35 -4.70
CA GLN A 89 22.63 7.56 -3.88
C GLN A 89 22.84 8.86 -4.69
N PRO A 90 23.76 8.91 -5.69
CA PRO A 90 23.92 10.12 -6.51
C PRO A 90 22.64 10.51 -7.27
N LEU A 91 21.83 9.52 -7.68
CA LEU A 91 20.56 9.78 -8.36
C LEU A 91 19.48 10.24 -7.39
N LEU A 92 19.45 9.71 -6.16
CA LEU A 92 18.55 10.18 -5.12
C LEU A 92 18.85 11.64 -4.76
N ASP A 93 20.13 12.00 -4.65
CA ASP A 93 20.56 13.37 -4.38
C ASP A 93 20.20 14.31 -5.56
N GLU A 94 20.37 13.86 -6.80
CA GLU A 94 19.91 14.59 -7.98
C GLU A 94 18.39 14.82 -7.97
N ILE A 95 17.60 13.76 -7.71
CA ILE A 95 16.12 13.86 -7.69
C ILE A 95 15.64 14.81 -6.59
N ALA A 96 16.33 14.85 -5.46
CA ALA A 96 16.01 15.77 -4.36
C ALA A 96 16.05 17.24 -4.78
N GLU A 97 16.93 17.59 -5.74
CA GLU A 97 17.12 18.95 -6.22
C GLU A 97 16.33 19.27 -7.51
N LEU A 98 15.68 18.25 -8.13
CA LEU A 98 14.97 18.44 -9.39
C LEU A 98 13.78 19.39 -9.26
N PRO A 99 13.64 20.38 -10.17
CA PRO A 99 12.41 21.14 -10.33
C PRO A 99 11.27 20.23 -10.81
N GLU A 100 10.04 20.46 -10.30
CA GLU A 100 8.88 19.62 -10.66
C GLU A 100 8.64 19.54 -12.17
N GLU A 101 8.87 20.64 -12.91
CA GLU A 101 8.67 20.73 -14.35
C GLU A 101 9.62 19.85 -15.16
N ALA A 102 10.84 19.63 -14.66
CA ALA A 102 11.86 18.80 -15.31
C ALA A 102 11.79 17.33 -14.86
N ALA A 103 11.10 17.05 -13.76
CA ALA A 103 11.18 15.77 -13.07
C ALA A 103 10.71 14.58 -13.92
N THR A 104 9.58 14.69 -14.61
CA THR A 104 9.02 13.57 -15.38
C THR A 104 9.99 13.03 -16.41
N ARG A 105 10.58 13.92 -17.25
CA ARG A 105 11.54 13.50 -18.28
C ARG A 105 12.78 12.88 -17.65
N ARG A 106 13.30 13.48 -16.58
CA ARG A 106 14.51 12.97 -15.93
C ARG A 106 14.25 11.61 -15.27
N LEU A 107 13.10 11.41 -14.64
CA LEU A 107 12.69 10.11 -14.11
C LEU A 107 12.56 9.06 -15.22
N GLN A 108 12.00 9.40 -16.38
CA GLN A 108 11.95 8.49 -17.54
C GLN A 108 13.34 8.03 -17.97
N GLU A 109 14.31 8.96 -18.05
CA GLU A 109 15.71 8.62 -18.37
C GLU A 109 16.33 7.70 -17.32
N ILE A 110 16.17 8.02 -16.02
CA ILE A 110 16.72 7.25 -14.91
C ILE A 110 16.13 5.83 -14.87
N TYR A 111 14.80 5.71 -14.95
CA TYR A 111 14.13 4.41 -14.94
C TYR A 111 14.21 3.66 -16.28
N GLY A 112 14.73 4.28 -17.33
CA GLY A 112 15.03 3.63 -18.60
C GLY A 112 16.23 2.67 -18.55
N ALA A 113 17.10 2.75 -17.53
CA ALA A 113 18.17 1.79 -17.34
C ALA A 113 17.64 0.36 -17.09
N PRO A 114 18.31 -0.70 -17.55
CA PRO A 114 17.85 -2.07 -17.38
C PRO A 114 17.86 -2.51 -15.92
N ILE A 115 16.90 -3.36 -15.53
CA ILE A 115 16.92 -4.06 -14.25
C ILE A 115 18.02 -5.12 -14.30
N LYS A 116 18.84 -5.18 -13.27
CA LYS A 116 19.95 -6.14 -13.12
C LYS A 116 19.53 -7.23 -12.14
N GLU A 117 19.45 -8.47 -12.63
CA GLU A 117 19.01 -9.61 -11.84
C GLU A 117 19.91 -9.87 -10.62
N GLU A 118 21.22 -9.66 -10.78
CA GLU A 118 22.17 -9.80 -9.68
C GLU A 118 21.93 -8.80 -8.53
N LEU A 119 21.39 -7.61 -8.86
CA LEU A 119 21.02 -6.63 -7.84
C LEU A 119 19.73 -7.03 -7.11
N ILE A 120 18.77 -7.69 -7.79
CA ILE A 120 17.58 -8.25 -7.14
C ILE A 120 18.00 -9.16 -5.99
N GLY A 121 18.82 -10.19 -6.30
CA GLY A 121 19.31 -11.12 -5.28
C GLY A 121 20.08 -10.45 -4.16
N ARG A 122 20.93 -9.49 -4.49
CA ARG A 122 21.75 -8.74 -3.51
C ARG A 122 20.88 -7.93 -2.54
N ARG A 123 19.92 -7.16 -3.06
CA ARG A 123 19.06 -6.30 -2.23
C ARG A 123 18.11 -7.09 -1.32
N ILE A 124 17.55 -8.18 -1.81
CA ILE A 124 16.74 -9.09 -0.99
C ILE A 124 17.60 -9.70 0.13
N LYS A 125 18.79 -10.20 -0.23
CA LYS A 125 19.71 -10.81 0.75
C LYS A 125 20.17 -9.81 1.81
N GLU A 126 20.44 -8.56 1.44
CA GLU A 126 20.81 -7.49 2.37
C GLU A 126 19.75 -7.29 3.47
N VAL A 127 18.47 -7.30 3.12
CA VAL A 127 17.37 -7.19 4.10
C VAL A 127 17.23 -8.48 4.89
N ARG A 128 17.24 -9.63 4.24
CA ARG A 128 17.11 -10.95 4.88
C ARG A 128 18.20 -11.22 5.91
N ASP A 129 19.45 -10.87 5.60
CA ASP A 129 20.59 -11.11 6.49
C ASP A 129 20.50 -10.29 7.80
N SER A 130 19.64 -9.26 7.87
CA SER A 130 19.33 -8.52 9.11
C SER A 130 18.37 -9.26 10.04
N GLY A 131 17.69 -10.30 9.55
CA GLY A 131 16.75 -11.11 10.34
C GLY A 131 15.32 -10.55 10.39
N VAL A 132 15.00 -9.45 9.69
CA VAL A 132 13.62 -8.97 9.56
C VAL A 132 12.88 -9.71 8.44
N VAL A 133 11.55 -9.73 8.50
CA VAL A 133 10.72 -10.29 7.41
C VAL A 133 10.96 -9.52 6.12
N THR A 134 11.29 -10.24 5.06
CA THR A 134 11.69 -9.66 3.77
C THR A 134 10.55 -9.74 2.76
N ALA A 135 10.12 -8.59 2.27
CA ALA A 135 9.12 -8.50 1.21
C ALA A 135 9.63 -7.71 0.00
N ALA A 136 9.22 -8.15 -1.19
CA ALA A 136 9.62 -7.51 -2.43
C ALA A 136 8.49 -7.52 -3.46
N ALA A 137 8.45 -6.47 -4.30
CA ALA A 137 7.38 -6.24 -5.26
C ALA A 137 7.89 -6.25 -6.70
N LEU A 138 7.11 -6.90 -7.57
CA LEU A 138 7.22 -6.83 -9.03
C LEU A 138 5.86 -6.51 -9.65
N SER A 139 5.87 -5.90 -10.83
CA SER A 139 4.68 -5.82 -11.68
C SER A 139 4.32 -7.20 -12.26
N PRO A 140 3.06 -7.43 -12.65
CA PRO A 140 2.68 -8.67 -13.34
C PRO A 140 3.52 -8.95 -14.58
N GLN A 141 3.91 -7.89 -15.30
CA GLN A 141 4.71 -7.99 -16.54
C GLN A 141 6.14 -8.48 -16.29
N ARG A 142 6.70 -8.19 -15.12
CA ARG A 142 8.07 -8.57 -14.76
C ARG A 142 8.14 -9.84 -13.90
N THR A 143 7.01 -10.26 -13.34
CA THR A 143 6.95 -11.42 -12.44
C THR A 143 7.46 -12.70 -13.14
N ALA A 144 7.01 -13.00 -14.34
CA ALA A 144 7.45 -14.21 -15.06
C ALA A 144 8.98 -14.22 -15.30
N GLN A 145 9.57 -13.05 -15.53
CA GLN A 145 11.00 -12.91 -15.80
C GLN A 145 11.87 -13.08 -14.56
N PHE A 146 11.47 -12.48 -13.42
CA PHE A 146 12.36 -12.33 -12.27
C PHE A 146 11.95 -13.12 -11.03
N SER A 147 10.77 -13.77 -11.01
CA SER A 147 10.27 -14.48 -9.83
C SER A 147 11.23 -15.54 -9.30
N LYS A 148 11.92 -16.25 -10.20
CA LYS A 148 12.90 -17.28 -9.81
C LYS A 148 14.02 -16.65 -8.98
N ALA A 149 14.64 -15.57 -9.45
CA ALA A 149 15.69 -14.88 -8.71
C ALA A 149 15.21 -14.34 -7.37
N VAL A 150 13.95 -13.86 -7.30
CA VAL A 150 13.34 -13.36 -6.06
C VAL A 150 13.17 -14.48 -5.02
N VAL A 151 12.64 -15.64 -5.43
CA VAL A 151 12.43 -16.79 -4.54
C VAL A 151 13.77 -17.41 -4.11
N GLU A 152 14.72 -17.58 -5.03
CA GLU A 152 16.07 -18.09 -4.73
C GLU A 152 16.84 -17.17 -3.77
N ALA A 153 16.58 -15.86 -3.80
CA ALA A 153 17.15 -14.91 -2.84
C ALA A 153 16.54 -15.02 -1.44
N GLY A 154 15.42 -15.73 -1.28
CA GLY A 154 14.78 -16.04 0.00
C GLY A 154 13.87 -14.94 0.50
N VAL A 155 13.03 -14.39 -0.36
CA VAL A 155 11.92 -13.51 0.05
C VAL A 155 10.91 -14.29 0.90
N ASP A 156 10.36 -13.64 1.93
CA ASP A 156 9.35 -14.22 2.82
C ASP A 156 7.93 -13.94 2.33
N LEU A 157 7.71 -12.78 1.72
CA LEU A 157 6.43 -12.34 1.18
C LEU A 157 6.64 -11.74 -0.22
N PHE A 158 5.93 -12.26 -1.22
CA PHE A 158 6.03 -11.77 -2.59
C PHE A 158 4.82 -10.88 -2.92
N VAL A 159 5.08 -9.69 -3.45
CA VAL A 159 4.04 -8.71 -3.79
C VAL A 159 3.97 -8.53 -5.31
N ILE A 160 2.82 -8.82 -5.90
CA ILE A 160 2.54 -8.54 -7.31
C ILE A 160 1.67 -7.29 -7.36
N ARG A 161 2.27 -6.17 -7.79
CA ARG A 161 1.64 -4.86 -7.72
C ARG A 161 1.63 -4.16 -9.08
N GLY A 162 0.47 -3.58 -9.41
CA GLY A 162 0.27 -2.74 -10.57
C GLY A 162 -0.83 -1.71 -10.31
N THR A 163 -1.08 -0.81 -11.25
CA THR A 163 -2.20 0.14 -11.17
C THR A 163 -3.51 -0.63 -11.03
N THR A 164 -3.65 -1.68 -11.83
CA THR A 164 -4.73 -2.66 -11.69
C THR A 164 -4.14 -4.04 -11.98
N VAL A 165 -4.35 -4.98 -11.08
CA VAL A 165 -4.02 -6.39 -11.31
C VAL A 165 -5.31 -7.16 -11.56
N SER A 166 -5.36 -7.89 -12.64
CA SER A 166 -6.50 -8.71 -13.05
C SER A 166 -6.12 -10.19 -13.02
N ALA A 167 -7.04 -11.03 -12.56
CA ALA A 167 -6.91 -12.48 -12.67
C ALA A 167 -7.13 -12.96 -14.12
N GLU A 168 -7.73 -12.12 -14.97
CA GLU A 168 -8.06 -12.41 -16.37
C GLU A 168 -7.47 -11.32 -17.27
N HIS A 169 -6.15 -11.30 -17.42
CA HIS A 169 -5.50 -10.39 -18.37
C HIS A 169 -5.53 -10.99 -19.78
N VAL A 170 -5.99 -10.21 -20.75
CA VAL A 170 -6.00 -10.62 -22.16
C VAL A 170 -4.89 -9.87 -22.90
N SER A 171 -3.99 -10.62 -23.55
CA SER A 171 -2.93 -10.06 -24.38
C SER A 171 -2.88 -10.79 -25.73
N GLY A 172 -2.71 -10.04 -26.81
CA GLY A 172 -2.47 -10.61 -28.14
C GLY A 172 -0.97 -10.80 -28.46
N ALA A 173 -0.08 -10.26 -27.64
CA ALA A 173 1.37 -10.20 -27.93
C ALA A 173 2.21 -11.19 -27.11
N ALA A 174 1.75 -11.61 -25.94
CA ALA A 174 2.42 -12.59 -25.08
C ALA A 174 1.40 -13.34 -24.25
N GLU A 175 1.75 -14.55 -23.80
CA GLU A 175 0.94 -15.30 -22.84
C GLU A 175 0.92 -14.54 -21.50
N PRO A 176 -0.27 -14.14 -21.01
CA PRO A 176 -0.39 -13.45 -19.75
C PRO A 176 0.04 -14.34 -18.58
N LEU A 177 0.55 -13.72 -17.50
CA LEU A 177 0.82 -14.43 -16.25
C LEU A 177 -0.48 -15.05 -15.70
N ASN A 178 -0.50 -16.38 -15.62
CA ASN A 178 -1.58 -17.09 -14.93
C ASN A 178 -1.35 -17.00 -13.42
N LEU A 179 -1.96 -15.99 -12.79
CA LEU A 179 -1.78 -15.71 -11.35
C LEU A 179 -2.12 -16.92 -10.47
N LYS A 180 -3.17 -17.69 -10.81
CA LYS A 180 -3.59 -18.84 -10.01
C LYS A 180 -2.55 -19.95 -10.03
N GLN A 181 -2.06 -20.28 -11.22
CA GLN A 181 -1.00 -21.29 -11.37
C GLN A 181 0.29 -20.80 -10.70
N PHE A 182 0.69 -19.56 -10.96
CA PHE A 182 1.89 -18.96 -10.39
C PHE A 182 1.88 -18.99 -8.85
N ILE A 183 0.77 -18.56 -8.22
CA ILE A 183 0.65 -18.56 -6.76
C ILE A 183 0.64 -19.98 -6.19
N TYR A 184 0.03 -20.94 -6.91
CA TYR A 184 0.00 -22.35 -6.50
C TYR A 184 1.40 -23.01 -6.53
N GLU A 185 2.25 -22.60 -7.44
CA GLU A 185 3.62 -23.11 -7.61
C GLU A 185 4.64 -22.50 -6.65
N LEU A 186 4.27 -21.40 -5.94
CA LEU A 186 5.15 -20.75 -4.98
C LEU A 186 4.97 -21.27 -3.56
N ASP A 187 6.09 -21.47 -2.86
CA ASP A 187 6.13 -21.83 -1.45
C ASP A 187 6.04 -20.61 -0.52
N VAL A 188 5.97 -19.39 -1.07
CA VAL A 188 5.87 -18.14 -0.30
C VAL A 188 4.51 -17.48 -0.49
N PRO A 189 3.92 -16.87 0.57
CA PRO A 189 2.65 -16.18 0.46
C PRO A 189 2.74 -14.99 -0.49
N VAL A 190 1.71 -14.80 -1.32
CA VAL A 190 1.65 -13.76 -2.34
C VAL A 190 0.56 -12.75 -1.99
N ILE A 191 0.91 -11.47 -2.03
CA ILE A 191 -0.02 -10.35 -1.95
C ILE A 191 -0.19 -9.79 -3.38
N VAL A 192 -1.43 -9.59 -3.82
CA VAL A 192 -1.71 -9.10 -5.17
C VAL A 192 -2.57 -7.84 -5.17
N GLY A 193 -2.34 -6.93 -6.09
CA GLY A 193 -3.16 -5.73 -6.30
C GLY A 193 -2.49 -4.67 -7.17
N GLY A 194 -3.15 -3.54 -7.48
CA GLY A 194 -4.37 -2.97 -6.91
C GLY A 194 -5.68 -3.53 -7.49
N CYS A 195 -6.63 -3.56 -6.63
CA CYS A 195 -8.03 -3.75 -6.99
C CYS A 195 -8.87 -2.74 -6.19
N ALA A 196 -10.11 -2.50 -6.63
CA ALA A 196 -10.96 -1.53 -5.93
C ALA A 196 -12.46 -1.85 -6.03
N THR A 197 -12.81 -3.03 -6.52
CA THR A 197 -14.20 -3.47 -6.66
C THR A 197 -14.38 -4.85 -6.06
N TYR A 198 -15.60 -5.15 -5.60
CA TYR A 198 -16.00 -6.45 -5.09
C TYR A 198 -15.62 -7.60 -6.07
N THR A 199 -16.00 -7.46 -7.34
CA THR A 199 -15.78 -8.52 -8.34
C THR A 199 -14.30 -8.76 -8.60
N ALA A 200 -13.50 -7.70 -8.82
CA ALA A 200 -12.07 -7.83 -9.05
C ALA A 200 -11.37 -8.48 -7.84
N ALA A 201 -11.73 -8.06 -6.63
CA ALA A 201 -11.15 -8.62 -5.42
C ALA A 201 -11.49 -10.10 -5.23
N LEU A 202 -12.76 -10.49 -5.45
CA LEU A 202 -13.19 -11.89 -5.34
C LEU A 202 -12.42 -12.79 -6.32
N HIS A 203 -12.22 -12.34 -7.56
CA HIS A 203 -11.40 -13.07 -8.55
C HIS A 203 -9.94 -13.20 -8.11
N LEU A 204 -9.34 -12.12 -7.56
CA LEU A 204 -7.98 -12.20 -7.03
C LEU A 204 -7.87 -13.14 -5.81
N MET A 205 -8.83 -13.14 -4.91
CA MET A 205 -8.86 -14.06 -3.76
C MET A 205 -8.91 -15.52 -4.20
N ARG A 206 -9.66 -15.82 -5.28
CA ARG A 206 -9.76 -17.16 -5.88
C ARG A 206 -8.45 -17.64 -6.53
N THR A 207 -7.49 -16.76 -6.78
CA THR A 207 -6.15 -17.18 -7.26
C THR A 207 -5.31 -17.85 -6.19
N GLY A 208 -5.70 -17.74 -4.92
CA GLY A 208 -4.94 -18.29 -3.80
C GLY A 208 -4.07 -17.26 -3.07
N ALA A 209 -4.21 -15.98 -3.38
CA ALA A 209 -3.47 -14.92 -2.71
C ALA A 209 -3.69 -14.93 -1.18
N ALA A 210 -2.64 -14.61 -0.42
CA ALA A 210 -2.69 -14.41 1.02
C ALA A 210 -3.29 -13.05 1.40
N GLY A 211 -3.13 -12.06 0.52
CA GLY A 211 -3.68 -10.72 0.70
C GLY A 211 -3.95 -10.01 -0.62
N VAL A 212 -4.83 -9.02 -0.59
CA VAL A 212 -5.14 -8.13 -1.72
C VAL A 212 -4.87 -6.68 -1.36
N LEU A 213 -4.17 -5.96 -2.24
CA LEU A 213 -3.98 -4.51 -2.14
C LEU A 213 -5.20 -3.80 -2.72
N VAL A 214 -5.83 -2.95 -1.92
CA VAL A 214 -7.07 -2.25 -2.28
C VAL A 214 -6.79 -0.80 -2.56
N GLY A 215 -7.07 -0.37 -3.78
CA GLY A 215 -6.85 0.98 -4.25
C GLY A 215 -5.88 1.03 -5.41
N PHE A 216 -5.90 2.15 -6.11
CA PHE A 216 -4.92 2.51 -7.12
C PHE A 216 -4.85 4.03 -7.25
N GLY A 217 -3.63 4.56 -7.26
CA GLY A 217 -3.38 5.97 -7.50
C GLY A 217 -3.96 6.93 -6.46
N GLY A 218 -4.09 6.49 -5.20
CA GLY A 218 -4.65 7.30 -4.11
C GLY A 218 -3.63 8.14 -3.34
N GLY A 219 -2.33 7.96 -3.59
CA GLY A 219 -1.25 8.70 -2.92
C GLY A 219 -0.98 10.07 -3.55
N ALA A 220 -0.29 10.95 -2.83
CA ALA A 220 0.01 12.33 -3.25
C ALA A 220 0.84 12.41 -4.56
N ALA A 221 1.71 11.41 -4.80
CA ALA A 221 2.53 11.34 -6.01
C ALA A 221 1.78 10.80 -7.25
N HIS A 222 0.55 10.29 -7.09
CA HIS A 222 -0.21 9.66 -8.16
C HIS A 222 -1.17 10.63 -8.86
N THR A 223 -1.26 10.50 -10.18
CA THR A 223 -2.16 11.30 -11.03
C THR A 223 -3.09 10.43 -11.88
N THR A 224 -3.24 9.16 -11.54
CA THR A 224 -4.05 8.17 -12.29
C THR A 224 -5.48 8.66 -12.54
N ARG A 225 -6.12 9.27 -11.54
CA ARG A 225 -7.45 9.87 -11.70
C ARG A 225 -7.49 10.94 -12.80
N ASN A 226 -6.49 11.82 -12.83
CA ASN A 226 -6.46 12.93 -13.78
C ASN A 226 -6.06 12.47 -15.19
N VAL A 227 -5.17 11.47 -15.26
CA VAL A 227 -4.62 10.98 -16.55
C VAL A 227 -5.53 9.95 -17.20
N LEU A 228 -6.10 9.02 -16.45
CA LEU A 228 -6.92 7.92 -16.97
C LEU A 228 -8.42 8.06 -16.64
N GLY A 229 -8.81 8.97 -15.75
CA GLY A 229 -10.19 9.08 -15.27
C GLY A 229 -10.63 7.91 -14.40
N ILE A 230 -9.70 7.12 -13.88
CA ILE A 230 -9.96 5.90 -13.09
C ILE A 230 -9.71 6.17 -11.62
N GLN A 231 -10.72 5.96 -10.79
CA GLN A 231 -10.62 6.01 -9.33
C GLN A 231 -11.85 5.36 -8.68
N VAL A 232 -11.64 4.71 -7.53
CA VAL A 232 -12.69 4.38 -6.57
C VAL A 232 -12.30 4.98 -5.22
N PRO A 233 -13.13 5.83 -4.59
CA PRO A 233 -12.86 6.40 -3.26
C PRO A 233 -12.65 5.31 -2.21
N MET A 234 -11.63 5.48 -1.37
CA MET A 234 -11.01 4.40 -0.59
C MET A 234 -11.93 3.78 0.46
N ALA A 235 -12.78 4.54 1.14
CA ALA A 235 -13.70 3.96 2.13
C ALA A 235 -14.66 2.96 1.47
N THR A 236 -15.20 3.32 0.30
CA THR A 236 -16.06 2.42 -0.49
C THR A 236 -15.27 1.22 -1.04
N ALA A 237 -14.07 1.45 -1.60
CA ALA A 237 -13.25 0.37 -2.14
C ALA A 237 -12.92 -0.69 -1.08
N VAL A 238 -12.45 -0.26 0.10
CA VAL A 238 -12.13 -1.16 1.20
C VAL A 238 -13.36 -1.93 1.69
N ALA A 239 -14.50 -1.26 1.85
CA ALA A 239 -15.75 -1.90 2.30
C ALA A 239 -16.26 -2.95 1.30
N ASP A 240 -16.18 -2.66 -0.02
CA ASP A 240 -16.55 -3.62 -1.08
C ASP A 240 -15.64 -4.85 -1.08
N VAL A 241 -14.32 -4.63 -0.95
CA VAL A 241 -13.35 -5.73 -0.93
C VAL A 241 -13.46 -6.56 0.36
N ALA A 242 -13.75 -5.92 1.50
CA ALA A 242 -14.05 -6.62 2.74
C ALA A 242 -15.34 -7.46 2.65
N ALA A 243 -16.33 -7.02 1.85
CA ALA A 243 -17.51 -7.84 1.53
C ALA A 243 -17.11 -9.05 0.67
N ALA A 244 -16.33 -8.86 -0.38
CA ALA A 244 -15.82 -9.96 -1.20
C ALA A 244 -15.05 -11.00 -0.38
N ARG A 245 -14.26 -10.57 0.60
CA ARG A 245 -13.56 -11.48 1.54
C ARG A 245 -14.53 -12.34 2.35
N ARG A 246 -15.62 -11.77 2.85
CA ARG A 246 -16.62 -12.55 3.61
C ARG A 246 -17.23 -13.65 2.74
N ASP A 247 -17.64 -13.29 1.54
CA ASP A 247 -18.24 -14.25 0.61
C ASP A 247 -17.23 -15.31 0.17
N TYR A 248 -15.95 -14.93 -0.04
CA TYR A 248 -14.88 -15.87 -0.34
C TYR A 248 -14.58 -16.83 0.83
N MET A 249 -14.63 -16.37 2.07
CA MET A 249 -14.48 -17.24 3.24
C MET A 249 -15.58 -18.31 3.26
N ASP A 250 -16.84 -17.95 2.99
CA ASP A 250 -17.94 -18.89 2.91
C ASP A 250 -17.76 -19.88 1.73
N GLU A 251 -17.36 -19.38 0.56
CA GLU A 251 -17.09 -20.18 -0.64
C GLU A 251 -15.93 -21.17 -0.45
N SER A 252 -14.86 -20.75 0.20
CA SER A 252 -13.60 -21.50 0.32
C SER A 252 -13.50 -22.41 1.56
N GLY A 253 -14.54 -22.46 2.38
CA GLY A 253 -14.51 -23.22 3.63
C GLY A 253 -13.65 -22.57 4.73
N GLY A 254 -13.56 -21.25 4.75
CA GLY A 254 -12.92 -20.49 5.83
C GLY A 254 -11.53 -19.90 5.50
N ARG A 255 -11.09 -19.96 4.25
CA ARG A 255 -9.79 -19.35 3.87
C ARG A 255 -9.85 -17.83 4.01
N TYR A 256 -8.99 -17.29 4.87
CA TYR A 256 -8.89 -15.86 5.10
C TYR A 256 -7.92 -15.21 4.13
N VAL A 257 -8.35 -14.15 3.44
CA VAL A 257 -7.49 -13.30 2.59
C VAL A 257 -7.44 -11.91 3.19
N HIS A 258 -6.23 -11.39 3.43
CA HIS A 258 -6.05 -10.09 4.06
C HIS A 258 -6.41 -8.95 3.10
N VAL A 259 -7.14 -7.96 3.62
CA VAL A 259 -7.49 -6.72 2.91
C VAL A 259 -6.53 -5.64 3.35
N ILE A 260 -5.71 -5.14 2.44
CA ILE A 260 -4.68 -4.14 2.71
C ILE A 260 -5.05 -2.86 1.95
N ALA A 261 -5.37 -1.78 2.66
CA ALA A 261 -5.71 -0.51 2.03
C ALA A 261 -4.44 0.16 1.47
N ASP A 262 -4.33 0.26 0.14
CA ASP A 262 -3.17 0.85 -0.57
C ASP A 262 -3.52 2.24 -1.10
N GLY A 263 -3.06 3.26 -0.39
CA GLY A 263 -3.30 4.67 -0.67
C GLY A 263 -4.47 5.27 0.10
N GLY A 264 -4.59 6.60 0.01
CA GLY A 264 -5.60 7.36 0.75
C GLY A 264 -5.32 7.54 2.24
N VAL A 265 -4.21 7.02 2.76
CA VAL A 265 -3.76 7.18 4.14
C VAL A 265 -2.68 8.26 4.16
N GLY A 266 -3.09 9.50 4.34
CA GLY A 266 -2.19 10.68 4.41
C GLY A 266 -1.98 11.20 5.82
N TRP A 267 -2.92 10.91 6.71
CA TRP A 267 -2.98 11.39 8.09
C TRP A 267 -3.24 10.23 9.04
N SER A 268 -2.80 10.38 10.29
CA SER A 268 -2.99 9.34 11.32
C SER A 268 -4.46 8.96 11.54
N GLY A 269 -5.39 9.91 11.37
CA GLY A 269 -6.83 9.68 11.45
C GLY A 269 -7.41 8.82 10.32
N ASP A 270 -6.69 8.60 9.22
CA ASP A 270 -7.16 7.75 8.12
C ASP A 270 -7.00 6.25 8.44
N LEU A 271 -6.01 5.90 9.28
CA LEU A 271 -5.80 4.52 9.71
C LEU A 271 -7.05 3.89 10.35
N PRO A 272 -7.61 4.46 11.44
CA PRO A 272 -8.81 3.89 12.06
C PRO A 272 -9.99 3.82 11.09
N LYS A 273 -10.11 4.75 10.14
CA LYS A 273 -11.16 4.72 9.11
C LYS A 273 -10.96 3.57 8.12
N ALA A 274 -9.72 3.30 7.70
CA ALA A 274 -9.40 2.17 6.84
C ALA A 274 -9.74 0.83 7.53
N ILE A 275 -9.33 0.65 8.78
CA ILE A 275 -9.65 -0.55 9.57
C ILE A 275 -11.17 -0.68 9.80
N ALA A 276 -11.85 0.42 10.14
CA ALA A 276 -13.30 0.45 10.30
C ALA A 276 -14.06 0.02 9.04
N CYS A 277 -13.54 0.34 7.85
CA CYS A 277 -14.07 -0.12 6.58
C CYS A 277 -13.78 -1.61 6.28
N GLY A 278 -12.96 -2.27 7.08
CA GLY A 278 -12.67 -3.70 6.98
C GLY A 278 -11.26 -4.07 6.52
N ALA A 279 -10.32 -3.11 6.44
CA ALA A 279 -8.92 -3.42 6.20
C ALA A 279 -8.30 -4.14 7.41
N ASP A 280 -7.33 -5.01 7.14
CA ASP A 280 -6.50 -5.70 8.15
C ASP A 280 -5.20 -4.96 8.40
N ALA A 281 -4.70 -4.29 7.36
CA ALA A 281 -3.49 -3.48 7.38
C ALA A 281 -3.60 -2.37 6.31
N VAL A 282 -2.64 -1.47 6.31
CA VAL A 282 -2.53 -0.39 5.33
C VAL A 282 -1.17 -0.40 4.63
N MET A 283 -1.11 0.05 3.38
CA MET A 283 0.14 0.35 2.70
C MET A 283 0.36 1.87 2.73
N ILE A 284 1.50 2.29 3.27
CA ILE A 284 1.83 3.71 3.51
C ILE A 284 3.01 4.11 2.63
N GLY A 285 2.85 5.17 1.86
CA GLY A 285 3.91 5.79 1.04
C GLY A 285 4.21 7.23 1.46
N SER A 286 3.33 8.16 1.11
CA SER A 286 3.55 9.60 1.30
C SER A 286 3.93 10.02 2.72
N PRO A 287 3.33 9.52 3.81
CA PRO A 287 3.76 9.85 5.17
C PRO A 287 5.20 9.43 5.46
N LEU A 288 5.62 8.24 5.00
CA LEU A 288 6.98 7.74 5.21
C LEU A 288 8.02 8.47 4.35
N ALA A 289 7.64 8.93 3.14
CA ALA A 289 8.53 9.76 2.31
C ALA A 289 8.93 11.07 3.00
N ARG A 290 8.16 11.53 3.99
CA ARG A 290 8.44 12.73 4.81
C ARG A 290 9.42 12.48 5.96
N ALA A 291 9.89 11.24 6.13
CA ALA A 291 10.87 10.96 7.17
C ALA A 291 12.28 11.43 6.77
N THR A 292 13.05 11.90 7.76
CA THR A 292 14.44 12.36 7.58
C THR A 292 15.37 11.26 7.09
N ASP A 293 15.06 10.02 7.46
CA ASP A 293 15.79 8.79 7.13
C ASP A 293 15.20 8.03 5.94
N ALA A 294 14.13 8.55 5.32
CA ALA A 294 13.62 8.00 4.05
C ALA A 294 14.53 8.39 2.88
N PRO A 295 14.66 7.54 1.84
CA PRO A 295 15.50 7.85 0.67
C PRO A 295 15.11 9.17 -0.01
N GLY A 296 13.81 9.49 -0.07
CA GLY A 296 13.29 10.71 -0.69
C GLY A 296 13.44 11.96 0.14
N ARG A 297 13.62 11.86 1.45
CA ARG A 297 13.82 13.00 2.37
C ARG A 297 12.83 14.15 2.12
N GLY A 298 11.53 13.83 2.11
CA GLY A 298 10.44 14.79 1.83
C GLY A 298 10.04 14.85 0.35
N ARG A 299 10.90 14.44 -0.59
CA ARG A 299 10.56 14.29 -2.00
C ARG A 299 9.90 12.94 -2.23
N HIS A 300 8.80 12.91 -2.98
CA HIS A 300 8.02 11.69 -3.15
C HIS A 300 7.60 11.49 -4.60
N TRP A 301 7.85 10.28 -5.11
CA TRP A 301 7.48 9.85 -6.47
C TRP A 301 7.28 8.33 -6.50
N GLY A 302 6.54 7.86 -7.51
CA GLY A 302 6.39 6.46 -7.84
C GLY A 302 6.89 6.16 -9.26
N MET A 303 7.07 4.89 -9.58
CA MET A 303 7.48 4.46 -10.93
C MET A 303 6.49 4.87 -12.01
N GLU A 304 5.22 5.06 -11.66
CA GLU A 304 4.17 5.53 -12.57
C GLU A 304 4.46 6.92 -13.15
N ALA A 305 5.30 7.72 -12.47
CA ALA A 305 5.77 9.02 -12.97
C ALA A 305 6.73 8.88 -14.15
N ALA A 306 7.43 7.73 -14.24
CA ALA A 306 8.41 7.44 -15.27
C ALA A 306 7.85 6.61 -16.44
N HIS A 307 6.54 6.36 -16.50
CA HIS A 307 5.95 5.60 -17.60
C HIS A 307 6.19 6.31 -18.94
N GLU A 308 6.72 5.58 -19.92
CA GLU A 308 7.20 6.12 -21.19
C GLU A 308 6.09 6.88 -21.96
N ASP A 309 4.93 6.24 -22.14
CA ASP A 309 3.85 6.82 -22.96
C ASP A 309 2.84 7.64 -22.14
N VAL A 310 2.46 7.13 -20.95
CA VAL A 310 1.38 7.71 -20.16
C VAL A 310 1.81 7.81 -18.68
N PRO A 311 2.61 8.82 -18.31
CA PRO A 311 2.98 9.05 -16.92
C PRO A 311 1.74 9.27 -16.05
N ARG A 312 1.63 8.51 -14.94
CA ARG A 312 0.48 8.58 -14.00
C ARG A 312 0.93 8.93 -12.59
N GLY A 313 1.97 9.70 -12.52
CA GLY A 313 2.55 10.18 -11.28
C GLY A 313 3.38 11.43 -11.51
N LYS A 314 3.78 12.04 -10.42
CA LYS A 314 4.65 13.22 -10.42
C LYS A 314 5.60 13.17 -9.23
N LEU A 315 6.69 13.89 -9.33
CA LEU A 315 7.53 14.24 -8.17
C LEU A 315 6.81 15.34 -7.38
N VAL A 316 6.65 15.14 -6.08
CA VAL A 316 6.06 16.14 -5.18
C VAL A 316 6.99 16.40 -4.01
N ASP A 317 7.03 17.66 -3.56
CA ASP A 317 7.67 18.04 -2.31
C ASP A 317 6.62 18.00 -1.19
N LEU A 318 6.78 17.10 -0.25
CA LEU A 318 5.89 16.95 0.91
C LEU A 318 6.49 17.57 2.19
N GLY A 319 7.74 18.00 2.11
CA GLY A 319 8.51 18.44 3.27
C GLY A 319 8.82 17.32 4.26
N ILE A 320 9.68 17.61 5.22
CA ILE A 320 10.10 16.68 6.28
C ILE A 320 9.28 16.94 7.53
N VAL A 321 8.94 15.88 8.29
CA VAL A 321 8.19 15.98 9.56
C VAL A 321 8.91 15.37 10.76
N GLY A 322 9.79 14.39 10.56
CA GLY A 322 10.50 13.69 11.63
C GLY A 322 11.21 12.46 11.14
N THR A 323 11.61 11.56 12.02
CA THR A 323 12.16 10.25 11.68
C THR A 323 11.06 9.24 11.34
N THR A 324 11.40 8.13 10.70
CA THR A 324 10.45 7.02 10.44
C THR A 324 9.76 6.56 11.74
N GLU A 325 10.51 6.45 12.84
CA GLU A 325 9.96 6.06 14.14
C GLU A 325 8.94 7.07 14.67
N GLU A 326 9.23 8.38 14.58
CA GLU A 326 8.31 9.43 15.02
C GLU A 326 7.04 9.49 14.16
N VAL A 327 7.17 9.27 12.85
CA VAL A 327 6.00 9.16 11.95
C VAL A 327 5.14 7.96 12.33
N LEU A 328 5.72 6.81 12.62
CA LEU A 328 4.98 5.59 12.94
C LEU A 328 4.45 5.57 14.37
N SER A 329 5.31 5.80 15.37
CA SER A 329 5.04 5.51 16.78
C SER A 329 5.19 6.72 17.71
N GLY A 330 5.64 7.86 17.19
CA GLY A 330 5.81 9.10 17.93
C GLY A 330 7.14 9.19 18.70
N PRO A 331 7.30 10.20 19.53
CA PRO A 331 6.28 11.20 19.90
C PRO A 331 5.90 12.15 18.76
N SER A 332 4.64 12.63 18.75
CA SER A 332 4.21 13.69 17.82
C SER A 332 4.51 15.06 18.41
N HIS A 333 5.10 15.94 17.62
CA HIS A 333 5.30 17.36 17.94
C HIS A 333 4.51 18.28 16.97
N THR A 334 3.64 17.69 16.12
CA THR A 334 2.69 18.39 15.26
C THR A 334 1.26 18.02 15.62
N PRO A 335 0.29 18.96 15.57
CA PRO A 335 -1.11 18.69 15.90
C PRO A 335 -1.96 18.29 14.69
N ASP A 336 -1.35 18.09 13.52
CA ASP A 336 -2.05 17.93 12.22
C ASP A 336 -2.30 16.46 11.81
N GLY A 337 -1.82 15.50 12.61
CA GLY A 337 -1.95 14.07 12.30
C GLY A 337 -0.89 13.52 11.32
N SER A 338 0.17 14.27 11.03
CA SER A 338 1.28 13.84 10.17
C SER A 338 2.26 12.88 10.85
N MET A 339 2.12 12.68 12.16
CA MET A 339 3.02 11.85 12.97
C MET A 339 2.23 10.90 13.89
N ASN A 340 2.95 9.91 14.47
CA ASN A 340 2.43 8.96 15.45
C ASN A 340 1.16 8.23 14.97
N PHE A 341 1.22 7.68 13.78
CA PHE A 341 0.09 7.02 13.12
C PHE A 341 -0.50 5.89 13.96
N PHE A 342 0.35 5.03 14.53
CA PHE A 342 -0.09 3.86 15.28
C PHE A 342 -0.47 4.17 16.72
N GLY A 343 0.09 5.22 17.32
CA GLY A 343 -0.42 5.76 18.58
C GLY A 343 -1.82 6.33 18.43
N ALA A 344 -2.10 7.01 17.32
CA ALA A 344 -3.43 7.51 16.98
C ALA A 344 -4.44 6.37 16.76
N LEU A 345 -4.04 5.28 16.08
CA LEU A 345 -4.87 4.08 15.90
C LEU A 345 -5.23 3.45 17.26
N ARG A 346 -4.24 3.22 18.13
CA ARG A 346 -4.49 2.70 19.49
C ARG A 346 -5.44 3.62 20.26
N ARG A 347 -5.25 4.92 20.15
CA ARG A 347 -6.11 5.90 20.83
C ARG A 347 -7.54 5.89 20.31
N ALA A 348 -7.72 5.79 18.99
CA ALA A 348 -9.04 5.69 18.36
C ALA A 348 -9.79 4.42 18.82
N MET A 349 -9.10 3.26 18.79
CA MET A 349 -9.66 1.99 19.27
C MET A 349 -10.01 2.04 20.75
N ALA A 350 -9.14 2.61 21.58
CA ALA A 350 -9.40 2.78 23.01
C ALA A 350 -10.62 3.68 23.28
N THR A 351 -10.74 4.80 22.55
CA THR A 351 -11.86 5.74 22.67
C THR A 351 -13.21 5.11 22.26
N THR A 352 -13.18 4.13 21.37
CA THR A 352 -14.34 3.39 20.90
C THR A 352 -14.57 2.06 21.63
N GLY A 353 -13.70 1.73 22.61
CA GLY A 353 -13.86 0.59 23.52
C GLY A 353 -13.38 -0.76 22.99
N TYR A 354 -12.67 -0.79 21.87
CA TYR A 354 -12.13 -2.00 21.25
C TYR A 354 -10.68 -2.27 21.68
N SER A 355 -10.34 -3.55 21.86
CA SER A 355 -8.98 -3.99 22.23
C SER A 355 -8.22 -4.66 21.10
N GLU A 356 -8.92 -5.13 20.05
CA GLU A 356 -8.35 -5.90 18.96
C GLU A 356 -8.79 -5.34 17.59
N LEU A 357 -7.90 -5.38 16.57
CA LEU A 357 -8.19 -4.88 15.21
C LEU A 357 -9.43 -5.53 14.61
N LYS A 358 -9.58 -6.85 14.74
CA LYS A 358 -10.72 -7.60 14.19
C LYS A 358 -12.06 -7.17 14.78
N GLU A 359 -12.08 -6.86 16.06
CA GLU A 359 -13.28 -6.34 16.71
C GLU A 359 -13.56 -4.90 16.25
N PHE A 360 -12.49 -4.09 16.11
CA PHE A 360 -12.61 -2.70 15.68
C PHE A 360 -13.14 -2.54 14.25
N GLN A 361 -13.01 -3.53 13.38
CA GLN A 361 -13.67 -3.56 12.06
C GLN A 361 -15.20 -3.46 12.14
N ARG A 362 -15.80 -3.65 13.33
CA ARG A 362 -17.26 -3.54 13.57
C ARG A 362 -17.67 -2.19 14.16
N VAL A 363 -16.72 -1.27 14.31
CA VAL A 363 -17.02 0.06 14.87
C VAL A 363 -18.02 0.79 13.98
N GLU A 364 -18.90 1.54 14.61
CA GLU A 364 -19.84 2.40 13.89
C GLU A 364 -19.11 3.56 13.20
N VAL A 365 -19.53 3.87 11.99
CA VAL A 365 -19.04 5.02 11.22
C VAL A 365 -20.19 5.92 10.80
N THR A 366 -19.94 7.22 10.76
CA THR A 366 -20.86 8.22 10.20
C THR A 366 -20.32 8.72 8.87
N ILE A 367 -21.23 9.16 8.00
CA ILE A 367 -20.88 9.90 6.79
C ILE A 367 -20.99 11.38 7.14
N ALA A 368 -19.86 12.09 7.08
CA ALA A 368 -19.82 13.53 7.29
C ALA A 368 -20.30 14.24 6.01
N ASP A 369 -21.19 15.20 6.15
CA ASP A 369 -21.61 16.04 5.01
C ASP A 369 -20.43 16.90 4.54
N SER A 370 -20.29 17.04 3.22
CA SER A 370 -19.18 17.77 2.56
C SER A 370 -19.03 19.25 2.99
N GLN A 371 -20.01 19.80 3.68
CA GLN A 371 -19.96 21.17 4.21
C GLN A 371 -18.95 21.35 5.37
N HIS A 372 -18.41 20.26 5.92
CA HIS A 372 -17.43 20.29 7.02
C HIS A 372 -16.01 19.95 6.57
N LYS A 373 -15.74 19.89 5.25
CA LYS A 373 -14.38 19.72 4.73
C LYS A 373 -13.60 20.99 4.96
N ARG A 374 -12.55 20.90 5.76
CA ARG A 374 -11.56 21.97 5.99
C ARG A 374 -10.63 22.11 4.80
#